data_528b72e1743095aa7ccb78bc766553e5
#
_entry.id   528b72e1743095aa7ccb78bc766553e5
#
_cell.length_a   1.000
_cell.length_b   1.000
_cell.length_c   1.000
_cell.angle_alpha   90.00
_cell.angle_beta   90.00
_cell.angle_gamma   90.00
#
_symmetry.space_group_name_H-M   'P 1'
#
loop_
_entity.id
_entity.type
_entity.pdbx_description
1 polymer ?
#
loop_
_entity_poly.entity_id
_entity_poly.type
_entity_poly.pdbx_seq_one_letter_code
_entity_poly.pdbx_strand_id
1 'polypeptide(L)'
;MEITVRTRQKEYPIYLERGILSKVKDYVRKDANVFIVSDDGVPEKWKNILLQQFPDAPIHVFAQGEGSKNAEVWLGILKDMKQHHLVRKDIVLALGGGVVGDMAGFAAACYMRGISYINIPTTYLSQIDSSIGGKTAIDLDGAKNCIGAFWQPDAVLIDPDVLTTLSSRQYHNGLAEAVKEGLTFDEELFAIFEHDDYAQHEEEILEHCLNIKKGVVERDERETGERKLLNFGHTYGHAYETYYGLQGYLHGECVGMGMMSILNSPELKQRLEKVLIRLQLPVSCDADKDKVLELMKNDKKANHDSVTIVQVDEIGKGYLENWSFKKLREKLDHA
;
A
#
# COMPACT_ATOMS: atom_id res chain seq x y z
N MET A 1 -10.53 17.66 0.65
CA MET A 1 -10.39 17.37 2.10
C MET A 1 -8.93 17.48 2.50
N GLU A 2 -8.64 17.88 3.74
CA GLU A 2 -7.28 17.88 4.32
C GLU A 2 -7.29 17.10 5.64
N ILE A 3 -6.35 16.17 5.79
CA ILE A 3 -6.17 15.36 7.00
C ILE A 3 -4.73 15.52 7.47
N THR A 4 -4.51 15.79 8.74
CA THR A 4 -3.15 15.85 9.31
C THR A 4 -2.82 14.55 10.04
N VAL A 5 -1.70 13.91 9.68
CA VAL A 5 -1.14 12.74 10.36
C VAL A 5 -0.05 13.20 11.33
N ARG A 6 -0.16 12.76 12.59
CA ARG A 6 0.80 13.09 13.66
C ARG A 6 1.56 11.85 14.09
N THR A 7 2.84 11.79 13.78
CA THR A 7 3.72 10.72 14.23
C THR A 7 4.75 11.27 15.22
N ARG A 8 5.53 10.38 15.83
CA ARG A 8 6.63 10.80 16.72
C ARG A 8 7.75 11.54 15.99
N GLN A 9 7.91 11.26 14.70
CA GLN A 9 8.98 11.84 13.88
C GLN A 9 8.55 13.15 13.24
N LYS A 10 7.29 13.24 12.81
CA LYS A 10 6.82 14.35 11.98
C LYS A 10 5.30 14.45 11.97
N GLU A 11 4.81 15.66 11.80
CA GLU A 11 3.43 15.94 11.40
C GLU A 11 3.41 16.31 9.92
N TYR A 12 2.46 15.75 9.15
CA TYR A 12 2.33 16.04 7.73
C TYR A 12 0.87 15.97 7.27
N PRO A 13 0.49 16.80 6.27
CA PRO A 13 -0.84 16.79 5.70
C PRO A 13 -1.00 15.71 4.62
N ILE A 14 -2.23 15.19 4.51
CA ILE A 14 -2.75 14.46 3.36
C ILE A 14 -3.82 15.33 2.74
N TYR A 15 -3.70 15.62 1.46
CA TYR A 15 -4.70 16.35 0.69
C TYR A 15 -5.39 15.38 -0.26
N LEU A 16 -6.71 15.28 -0.17
CA LEU A 16 -7.56 14.55 -1.10
C LEU A 16 -8.39 15.59 -1.88
N GLU A 17 -8.08 15.78 -3.16
CA GLU A 17 -8.76 16.75 -4.02
C GLU A 17 -8.59 16.36 -5.49
N ARG A 18 -9.70 16.28 -6.24
CA ARG A 18 -9.65 16.07 -7.69
C ARG A 18 -8.93 17.23 -8.38
N GLY A 19 -8.02 16.88 -9.30
CA GLY A 19 -7.20 17.85 -10.03
C GLY A 19 -6.04 18.43 -9.25
N ILE A 20 -5.76 17.96 -8.01
CA ILE A 20 -4.65 18.46 -7.18
C ILE A 20 -3.28 18.25 -7.87
N LEU A 21 -3.17 17.24 -8.73
CA LEU A 21 -1.95 16.99 -9.52
C LEU A 21 -1.55 18.23 -10.35
N SER A 22 -2.50 19.05 -10.78
CA SER A 22 -2.24 20.29 -11.52
C SER A 22 -1.75 21.45 -10.65
N LYS A 23 -1.74 21.28 -9.32
CA LYS A 23 -1.42 22.31 -8.31
C LYS A 23 -0.24 21.91 -7.42
N VAL A 24 0.53 20.88 -7.77
CA VAL A 24 1.63 20.36 -6.92
C VAL A 24 2.64 21.43 -6.59
N LYS A 25 2.85 22.41 -7.48
CA LYS A 25 3.76 23.54 -7.27
C LYS A 25 3.41 24.37 -6.03
N ASP A 26 2.14 24.42 -5.64
CA ASP A 26 1.69 25.18 -4.47
C ASP A 26 2.11 24.54 -3.14
N TYR A 27 2.45 23.24 -3.18
CA TYR A 27 2.91 22.44 -2.03
C TYR A 27 4.43 22.30 -1.96
N VAL A 28 5.15 22.78 -2.97
CA VAL A 28 6.62 22.75 -3.02
C VAL A 28 7.20 24.09 -2.61
N ARG A 29 8.21 24.07 -1.75
CA ARG A 29 8.90 25.29 -1.34
C ARG A 29 9.54 25.99 -2.55
N LYS A 30 9.43 27.29 -2.64
CA LYS A 30 9.89 28.10 -3.79
C LYS A 30 11.41 28.03 -4.03
N ASP A 31 12.20 27.72 -3.02
CA ASP A 31 13.67 27.66 -3.05
C ASP A 31 14.21 26.24 -3.20
N ALA A 32 13.35 25.25 -3.34
CA ALA A 32 13.74 23.84 -3.55
C ALA A 32 13.77 23.50 -5.04
N ASN A 33 14.83 22.81 -5.47
CA ASN A 33 14.81 22.12 -6.75
C ASN A 33 14.01 20.83 -6.61
N VAL A 34 13.31 20.46 -7.67
CA VAL A 34 12.45 19.28 -7.72
C VAL A 34 13.15 18.16 -8.48
N PHE A 35 13.07 16.95 -7.96
CA PHE A 35 13.45 15.71 -8.63
C PHE A 35 12.25 14.77 -8.63
N ILE A 36 11.84 14.29 -9.80
CA ILE A 36 10.66 13.42 -9.94
C ILE A 36 11.13 11.97 -10.04
N VAL A 37 10.48 11.08 -9.29
CA VAL A 37 10.63 9.62 -9.42
C VAL A 37 9.31 9.04 -9.86
N SER A 38 9.32 8.21 -10.90
CA SER A 38 8.13 7.55 -11.45
C SER A 38 8.50 6.20 -12.06
N ASP A 39 7.51 5.46 -12.52
CA ASP A 39 7.70 4.25 -13.33
C ASP A 39 7.07 4.39 -14.72
N ASP A 40 7.37 3.45 -15.62
CA ASP A 40 6.85 3.45 -16.98
C ASP A 40 5.37 3.01 -17.08
N GLY A 41 4.78 2.50 -15.98
CA GLY A 41 3.36 2.19 -15.87
C GLY A 41 2.50 3.43 -15.61
N VAL A 42 3.08 4.51 -15.10
CA VAL A 42 2.36 5.79 -14.95
C VAL A 42 2.18 6.42 -16.32
N PRO A 43 0.93 6.70 -16.77
CA PRO A 43 0.68 7.32 -18.06
C PRO A 43 1.39 8.66 -18.23
N GLU A 44 1.92 8.90 -19.46
CA GLU A 44 2.64 10.12 -19.80
C GLU A 44 1.85 11.40 -19.50
N LYS A 45 0.52 11.36 -19.65
CA LYS A 45 -0.33 12.52 -19.34
C LYS A 45 -0.16 13.03 -17.92
N TRP A 46 0.02 12.13 -16.93
CA TRP A 46 0.18 12.50 -15.53
C TRP A 46 1.59 13.02 -15.24
N LYS A 47 2.62 12.41 -15.82
CA LYS A 47 4.00 12.92 -15.76
C LYS A 47 4.12 14.30 -16.39
N ASN A 48 3.47 14.53 -17.52
CA ASN A 48 3.48 15.82 -18.21
C ASN A 48 2.81 16.94 -17.41
N ILE A 49 1.77 16.66 -16.62
CA ILE A 49 1.15 17.65 -15.73
C ILE A 49 2.16 18.16 -14.69
N LEU A 50 3.02 17.28 -14.13
CA LEU A 50 4.10 17.72 -13.25
C LEU A 50 5.19 18.48 -14.00
N LEU A 51 5.64 17.98 -15.14
CA LEU A 51 6.70 18.61 -15.92
C LEU A 51 6.31 20.00 -16.44
N GLN A 52 5.02 20.24 -16.69
CA GLN A 52 4.53 21.61 -17.01
C GLN A 52 4.68 22.58 -15.83
N GLN A 53 4.57 22.11 -14.59
CA GLN A 53 4.75 22.93 -13.39
C GLN A 53 6.24 23.10 -13.02
N PHE A 54 7.06 22.10 -13.38
CA PHE A 54 8.49 22.01 -13.07
C PHE A 54 9.28 21.66 -14.35
N PRO A 55 9.39 22.58 -15.33
CA PRO A 55 9.96 22.28 -16.64
C PRO A 55 11.45 21.89 -16.60
N ASP A 56 12.17 22.33 -15.58
CA ASP A 56 13.59 22.01 -15.38
C ASP A 56 13.82 20.82 -14.44
N ALA A 57 12.76 20.19 -13.93
CA ALA A 57 12.90 19.06 -13.02
C ALA A 57 13.34 17.79 -13.75
N PRO A 58 14.45 17.18 -13.35
CA PRO A 58 14.80 15.87 -13.85
C PRO A 58 13.80 14.83 -13.36
N ILE A 59 13.52 13.84 -14.22
CA ILE A 59 12.65 12.72 -13.91
C ILE A 59 13.41 11.41 -14.09
N HIS A 60 13.43 10.59 -13.04
CA HIS A 60 13.92 9.20 -13.08
C HIS A 60 12.73 8.26 -13.27
N VAL A 61 12.74 7.49 -14.36
CA VAL A 61 11.68 6.53 -14.67
C VAL A 61 12.30 5.14 -14.72
N PHE A 62 11.75 4.20 -13.96
CA PHE A 62 12.16 2.79 -13.97
C PHE A 62 11.00 1.89 -14.45
N ALA A 63 11.27 0.60 -14.68
CA ALA A 63 10.27 -0.35 -15.13
C ALA A 63 9.22 -0.60 -14.02
N GLN A 64 7.93 -0.60 -14.38
CA GLN A 64 6.84 -0.82 -13.41
C GLN A 64 6.90 -2.21 -12.74
N GLY A 65 6.35 -2.29 -11.55
CA GLY A 65 6.12 -3.55 -10.84
C GLY A 65 7.18 -3.91 -9.81
N GLU A 66 6.88 -4.92 -9.01
CA GLU A 66 7.68 -5.34 -7.84
C GLU A 66 9.10 -5.78 -8.21
N GLY A 67 9.31 -6.28 -9.44
CA GLY A 67 10.65 -6.65 -9.93
C GLY A 67 11.68 -5.52 -9.92
N SER A 68 11.23 -4.27 -9.97
CA SER A 68 12.08 -3.08 -9.88
C SER A 68 12.41 -2.66 -8.44
N LYS A 69 11.76 -3.25 -7.44
CA LYS A 69 11.92 -2.89 -6.03
C LYS A 69 13.18 -3.52 -5.42
N ASN A 70 14.33 -3.21 -5.98
CA ASN A 70 15.61 -3.80 -5.63
C ASN A 70 16.74 -2.77 -5.47
N ALA A 71 17.87 -3.22 -4.97
CA ALA A 71 19.02 -2.35 -4.67
C ALA A 71 19.63 -1.70 -5.93
N GLU A 72 19.60 -2.36 -7.09
CA GLU A 72 20.20 -1.83 -8.31
C GLU A 72 19.42 -0.62 -8.82
N VAL A 73 18.10 -0.74 -8.94
CA VAL A 73 17.21 0.35 -9.36
C VAL A 73 17.25 1.49 -8.35
N TRP A 74 17.20 1.19 -7.05
CA TRP A 74 17.32 2.17 -5.99
C TRP A 74 18.64 2.95 -6.03
N LEU A 75 19.77 2.28 -6.24
CA LEU A 75 21.06 2.94 -6.46
C LEU A 75 21.07 3.80 -7.72
N GLY A 76 20.32 3.42 -8.76
CA GLY A 76 20.07 4.21 -9.96
C GLY A 76 19.45 5.57 -9.61
N ILE A 77 18.39 5.58 -8.81
CA ILE A 77 17.73 6.81 -8.32
C ILE A 77 18.75 7.70 -7.58
N LEU A 78 19.53 7.15 -6.64
CA LEU A 78 20.52 7.92 -5.88
C LEU A 78 21.64 8.51 -6.74
N LYS A 79 22.08 7.75 -7.76
CA LYS A 79 23.12 8.22 -8.72
C LYS A 79 22.60 9.39 -9.54
N ASP A 80 21.33 9.30 -9.97
CA ASP A 80 20.68 10.34 -10.76
C ASP A 80 20.46 11.61 -9.93
N MET A 81 19.98 11.48 -8.70
CA MET A 81 19.87 12.60 -7.73
C MET A 81 21.23 13.30 -7.56
N LYS A 82 22.33 12.54 -7.44
CA LYS A 82 23.68 13.09 -7.32
C LYS A 82 24.12 13.78 -8.61
N GLN A 83 23.85 13.20 -9.77
CA GLN A 83 24.21 13.75 -11.08
C GLN A 83 23.52 15.11 -11.33
N HIS A 84 22.29 15.25 -10.86
CA HIS A 84 21.51 16.49 -10.92
C HIS A 84 21.79 17.45 -9.75
N HIS A 85 22.86 17.19 -8.96
CA HIS A 85 23.36 18.06 -7.88
C HIS A 85 22.33 18.42 -6.81
N LEU A 86 21.38 17.52 -6.50
CA LEU A 86 20.43 17.74 -5.42
C LEU A 86 21.16 18.00 -4.09
N VAL A 87 20.61 18.93 -3.32
CA VAL A 87 21.10 19.29 -1.99
C VAL A 87 20.00 19.10 -0.94
N ARG A 88 20.33 19.22 0.36
CA ARG A 88 19.39 18.94 1.46
C ARG A 88 18.05 19.71 1.43
N LYS A 89 18.03 20.88 0.82
CA LYS A 89 16.81 21.70 0.72
C LYS A 89 15.91 21.31 -0.45
N ASP A 90 16.40 20.45 -1.35
CA ASP A 90 15.64 20.02 -2.52
C ASP A 90 14.62 18.95 -2.14
N ILE A 91 13.72 18.62 -3.05
CA ILE A 91 12.58 17.75 -2.78
C ILE A 91 12.40 16.69 -3.86
N VAL A 92 12.05 15.48 -3.43
CA VAL A 92 11.65 14.40 -4.32
C VAL A 92 10.13 14.37 -4.43
N LEU A 93 9.60 14.31 -5.65
CA LEU A 93 8.19 14.01 -5.92
C LEU A 93 8.08 12.55 -6.38
N ALA A 94 7.40 11.72 -5.61
CA ALA A 94 7.15 10.33 -5.92
C ALA A 94 5.79 10.20 -6.62
N LEU A 95 5.77 10.15 -7.96
CA LEU A 95 4.54 10.02 -8.76
C LEU A 95 4.37 8.57 -9.20
N GLY A 96 3.53 7.78 -8.51
CA GLY A 96 3.33 6.39 -8.89
C GLY A 96 2.58 5.54 -7.87
N GLY A 97 2.59 4.23 -8.08
CA GLY A 97 2.05 3.26 -7.13
C GLY A 97 2.94 3.05 -5.91
N GLY A 98 2.63 2.03 -5.10
CA GLY A 98 3.36 1.71 -3.87
C GLY A 98 4.86 1.49 -4.08
N VAL A 99 5.26 0.83 -5.19
CA VAL A 99 6.68 0.61 -5.52
C VAL A 99 7.43 1.94 -5.69
N VAL A 100 6.83 2.89 -6.41
CA VAL A 100 7.44 4.23 -6.59
C VAL A 100 7.53 4.97 -5.25
N GLY A 101 6.47 4.95 -4.45
CA GLY A 101 6.44 5.58 -3.13
C GLY A 101 7.53 5.02 -2.20
N ASP A 102 7.68 3.70 -2.14
CA ASP A 102 8.67 3.01 -1.32
C ASP A 102 10.10 3.32 -1.79
N MET A 103 10.37 3.20 -3.09
CA MET A 103 11.70 3.44 -3.68
C MET A 103 12.14 4.89 -3.55
N ALA A 104 11.27 5.84 -3.89
CA ALA A 104 11.54 7.27 -3.81
C ALA A 104 11.67 7.74 -2.35
N GLY A 105 10.78 7.27 -1.46
CA GLY A 105 10.83 7.58 -0.04
C GLY A 105 12.09 7.03 0.62
N PHE A 106 12.52 5.80 0.29
CA PHE A 106 13.77 5.25 0.80
C PHE A 106 15.00 5.95 0.22
N ALA A 107 14.96 6.34 -1.05
CA ALA A 107 16.03 7.16 -1.62
C ALA A 107 16.11 8.52 -0.91
N ALA A 108 14.99 9.18 -0.66
CA ALA A 108 14.94 10.43 0.09
C ALA A 108 15.45 10.27 1.53
N ALA A 109 15.12 9.16 2.21
CA ALA A 109 15.60 8.87 3.56
C ALA A 109 17.12 8.73 3.64
N CYS A 110 17.75 8.16 2.61
CA CYS A 110 19.19 7.87 2.59
C CYS A 110 20.03 9.00 1.99
N TYR A 111 19.50 9.72 0.98
CA TYR A 111 20.23 10.77 0.29
C TYR A 111 20.52 11.94 1.24
N MET A 112 21.79 12.38 1.31
CA MET A 112 22.25 13.44 2.23
C MET A 112 21.86 13.25 3.71
N ARG A 113 21.57 12.00 4.15
CA ARG A 113 21.02 11.61 5.46
C ARG A 113 19.60 12.09 5.71
N GLY A 114 18.85 12.24 4.63
CA GLY A 114 17.43 12.64 4.62
C GLY A 114 17.19 13.96 3.91
N ILE A 115 16.33 13.90 2.90
CA ILE A 115 15.77 15.07 2.21
C ILE A 115 14.25 14.99 2.20
N SER A 116 13.60 16.09 1.89
CA SER A 116 12.15 16.18 1.75
C SER A 116 11.62 15.32 0.61
N TYR A 117 10.43 14.72 0.79
CA TYR A 117 9.69 14.14 -0.32
C TYR A 117 8.18 14.33 -0.17
N ILE A 118 7.48 14.41 -1.29
CA ILE A 118 6.02 14.40 -1.38
C ILE A 118 5.60 13.13 -2.11
N ASN A 119 4.63 12.42 -1.55
CA ASN A 119 4.05 11.24 -2.19
C ASN A 119 2.80 11.63 -3.00
N ILE A 120 2.75 11.23 -4.26
CA ILE A 120 1.66 11.49 -5.20
C ILE A 120 1.19 10.12 -5.73
N PRO A 121 0.33 9.42 -4.96
CA PRO A 121 -0.05 8.05 -5.25
C PRO A 121 -1.00 7.97 -6.45
N THR A 122 -0.71 7.04 -7.39
CA THR A 122 -1.47 6.89 -8.63
C THR A 122 -2.25 5.58 -8.76
N THR A 123 -2.13 4.68 -7.78
CA THR A 123 -2.96 3.47 -7.72
C THR A 123 -3.91 3.54 -6.53
N TYR A 124 -5.05 2.84 -6.62
CA TYR A 124 -6.02 2.83 -5.52
C TYR A 124 -5.36 2.38 -4.20
N LEU A 125 -4.63 1.25 -4.25
CA LEU A 125 -3.87 0.72 -3.11
C LEU A 125 -2.92 1.77 -2.50
N SER A 126 -2.22 2.53 -3.32
CA SER A 126 -1.29 3.54 -2.80
C SER A 126 -2.02 4.77 -2.23
N GLN A 127 -3.19 5.12 -2.77
CA GLN A 127 -3.99 6.24 -2.25
C GLN A 127 -4.54 5.97 -0.85
N ILE A 128 -4.98 4.74 -0.58
CA ILE A 128 -5.60 4.39 0.71
C ILE A 128 -4.61 3.86 1.75
N ASP A 129 -3.51 3.23 1.34
CA ASP A 129 -2.66 2.47 2.26
C ASP A 129 -1.18 2.86 2.19
N SER A 130 -0.45 2.50 1.13
CA SER A 130 1.01 2.49 1.14
C SER A 130 1.66 3.87 1.18
N SER A 131 0.97 4.95 0.77
CA SER A 131 1.50 6.32 0.83
C SER A 131 1.56 6.90 2.25
N ILE A 132 0.99 6.21 3.25
CA ILE A 132 0.77 6.73 4.61
C ILE A 132 1.53 5.89 5.64
N GLY A 133 2.17 6.58 6.61
CA GLY A 133 2.84 5.91 7.74
C GLY A 133 4.32 5.62 7.52
N GLY A 134 4.91 6.20 6.46
CA GLY A 134 6.35 6.34 6.27
C GLY A 134 7.14 5.04 6.10
N LYS A 135 6.51 3.89 5.86
CA LYS A 135 7.21 2.66 5.50
C LYS A 135 7.78 2.84 4.09
N THR A 136 9.09 2.81 3.96
CA THR A 136 9.79 2.89 2.68
C THR A 136 10.84 1.80 2.63
N ALA A 137 10.91 1.03 1.55
CA ALA A 137 11.76 -0.15 1.51
C ALA A 137 12.07 -0.62 0.09
N ILE A 138 13.07 -1.51 0.02
CA ILE A 138 13.40 -2.35 -1.13
C ILE A 138 13.46 -3.82 -0.72
N ASP A 139 13.41 -4.69 -1.69
CA ASP A 139 13.58 -6.13 -1.53
C ASP A 139 15.05 -6.52 -1.64
N LEU A 140 15.43 -7.62 -1.00
CA LEU A 140 16.76 -8.21 -1.08
C LEU A 140 16.65 -9.73 -1.11
N ASP A 141 17.27 -10.37 -2.12
CA ASP A 141 17.40 -11.82 -2.24
C ASP A 141 16.06 -12.57 -2.02
N GLY A 142 14.97 -12.06 -2.61
CA GLY A 142 13.62 -12.62 -2.51
C GLY A 142 12.89 -12.29 -1.20
N ALA A 143 13.53 -11.60 -0.27
CA ALA A 143 12.86 -11.13 0.95
C ALA A 143 12.27 -9.74 0.72
N LYS A 144 10.94 -9.64 0.70
CA LYS A 144 10.21 -8.39 0.50
C LYS A 144 10.42 -7.41 1.65
N ASN A 145 10.56 -6.13 1.30
CA ASN A 145 10.58 -4.99 2.23
C ASN A 145 11.58 -5.13 3.39
N CYS A 146 12.71 -5.83 3.17
CA CYS A 146 13.64 -6.15 4.25
C CYS A 146 14.70 -5.07 4.51
N ILE A 147 14.92 -4.18 3.56
CA ILE A 147 15.84 -3.05 3.68
C ILE A 147 15.03 -1.77 3.49
N GLY A 148 15.00 -0.91 4.51
CA GLY A 148 14.20 0.31 4.42
C GLY A 148 14.35 1.22 5.63
N ALA A 149 13.50 2.24 5.64
CA ALA A 149 13.43 3.22 6.72
C ALA A 149 11.98 3.61 6.99
N PHE A 150 11.71 4.05 8.22
CA PHE A 150 10.53 4.85 8.49
C PHE A 150 10.85 6.31 8.15
N TRP A 151 10.38 6.78 7.00
CA TRP A 151 10.60 8.14 6.52
C TRP A 151 9.28 8.78 6.12
N GLN A 152 8.81 9.73 6.93
CA GLN A 152 7.51 10.36 6.70
C GLN A 152 7.60 11.39 5.57
N PRO A 153 6.61 11.46 4.66
CA PRO A 153 6.54 12.47 3.62
C PRO A 153 6.33 13.88 4.19
N ASP A 154 6.62 14.92 3.40
CA ASP A 154 6.26 16.31 3.74
C ASP A 154 4.76 16.54 3.49
N ALA A 155 4.21 15.86 2.50
CA ALA A 155 2.79 15.81 2.21
C ALA A 155 2.46 14.55 1.40
N VAL A 156 1.19 14.15 1.43
CA VAL A 156 0.62 13.17 0.48
C VAL A 156 -0.45 13.91 -0.32
N LEU A 157 -0.33 13.90 -1.66
CA LEU A 157 -1.28 14.56 -2.55
C LEU A 157 -2.06 13.51 -3.32
N ILE A 158 -3.31 13.31 -2.97
CA ILE A 158 -4.19 12.28 -3.51
C ILE A 158 -5.15 12.92 -4.49
N ASP A 159 -5.00 12.54 -5.76
CA ASP A 159 -5.89 12.93 -6.85
C ASP A 159 -6.69 11.72 -7.34
N PRO A 160 -7.99 11.63 -7.05
CA PRO A 160 -8.80 10.52 -7.55
C PRO A 160 -8.88 10.46 -9.08
N ASP A 161 -8.67 11.58 -9.79
CA ASP A 161 -8.74 11.60 -11.25
C ASP A 161 -7.65 10.73 -11.91
N VAL A 162 -6.54 10.49 -11.23
CA VAL A 162 -5.47 9.63 -11.75
C VAL A 162 -5.90 8.17 -11.84
N LEU A 163 -6.86 7.73 -11.01
CA LEU A 163 -7.40 6.38 -10.99
C LEU A 163 -8.14 6.02 -12.29
N THR A 164 -8.64 7.01 -13.02
CA THR A 164 -9.35 6.83 -14.30
C THR A 164 -8.51 6.15 -15.39
N THR A 165 -7.22 6.04 -15.19
CA THR A 165 -6.30 5.37 -16.13
C THR A 165 -5.83 4.00 -15.67
N LEU A 166 -6.25 3.56 -14.51
CA LEU A 166 -5.99 2.19 -14.07
C LEU A 166 -6.79 1.19 -14.90
N SER A 167 -6.20 0.02 -15.12
CA SER A 167 -7.01 -1.12 -15.58
C SER A 167 -8.03 -1.50 -14.51
N SER A 168 -9.18 -2.06 -14.93
CA SER A 168 -10.20 -2.55 -14.01
C SER A 168 -9.60 -3.51 -12.97
N ARG A 169 -8.68 -4.40 -13.36
CA ARG A 169 -8.01 -5.33 -12.46
C ARG A 169 -7.18 -4.61 -11.38
N GLN A 170 -6.42 -3.57 -11.75
CA GLN A 170 -5.62 -2.80 -10.79
C GLN A 170 -6.49 -1.95 -9.86
N TYR A 171 -7.60 -1.42 -10.37
CA TYR A 171 -8.55 -0.68 -9.56
C TYR A 171 -9.19 -1.57 -8.49
N HIS A 172 -9.75 -2.72 -8.90
CA HIS A 172 -10.36 -3.68 -7.97
C HIS A 172 -9.35 -4.30 -7.01
N ASN A 173 -8.11 -4.54 -7.47
CA ASN A 173 -7.02 -4.99 -6.60
C ASN A 173 -6.81 -4.04 -5.40
N GLY A 174 -6.86 -2.73 -5.64
CA GLY A 174 -6.75 -1.74 -4.55
C GLY A 174 -7.95 -1.76 -3.60
N LEU A 175 -9.18 -1.98 -4.13
CA LEU A 175 -10.39 -2.06 -3.32
C LEU A 175 -10.39 -3.25 -2.33
N ALA A 176 -9.62 -4.31 -2.57
CA ALA A 176 -9.48 -5.41 -1.62
C ALA A 176 -8.98 -4.93 -0.25
N GLU A 177 -8.09 -3.93 -0.23
CA GLU A 177 -7.59 -3.32 1.00
C GLU A 177 -8.68 -2.48 1.69
N ALA A 178 -9.50 -1.75 0.95
CA ALA A 178 -10.63 -1.03 1.53
C ALA A 178 -11.66 -1.98 2.15
N VAL A 179 -11.96 -3.11 1.50
CA VAL A 179 -12.81 -4.17 2.06
C VAL A 179 -12.21 -4.74 3.34
N LYS A 180 -10.90 -5.00 3.36
CA LYS A 180 -10.16 -5.44 4.55
C LYS A 180 -10.30 -4.43 5.69
N GLU A 181 -10.12 -3.15 5.42
CA GLU A 181 -10.25 -2.09 6.41
C GLU A 181 -11.67 -1.98 6.94
N GLY A 182 -12.68 -2.09 6.07
CA GLY A 182 -14.08 -2.15 6.47
C GLY A 182 -14.36 -3.30 7.43
N LEU A 183 -13.93 -4.53 7.09
CA LEU A 183 -14.11 -5.69 7.96
C LEU A 183 -13.43 -5.53 9.32
N THR A 184 -12.25 -4.90 9.34
CA THR A 184 -11.40 -4.87 10.53
C THR A 184 -11.68 -3.69 11.45
N PHE A 185 -12.10 -2.52 10.89
CA PHE A 185 -12.17 -1.26 11.63
C PHE A 185 -13.49 -0.50 11.48
N ASP A 186 -14.27 -0.72 10.39
CA ASP A 186 -15.34 0.20 10.01
C ASP A 186 -16.52 -0.49 9.30
N GLU A 187 -17.60 -0.69 10.05
CA GLU A 187 -18.81 -1.34 9.53
C GLU A 187 -19.48 -0.52 8.42
N GLU A 188 -19.44 0.82 8.49
CA GLU A 188 -20.05 1.70 7.48
C GLU A 188 -19.31 1.57 6.15
N LEU A 189 -17.97 1.55 6.19
CA LEU A 189 -17.15 1.29 5.00
C LEU A 189 -17.47 -0.07 4.36
N PHE A 190 -17.60 -1.13 5.16
CA PHE A 190 -17.93 -2.45 4.63
C PHE A 190 -19.33 -2.48 4.02
N ALA A 191 -20.30 -1.79 4.63
CA ALA A 191 -21.68 -1.69 4.14
C ALA A 191 -21.78 -1.06 2.74
N ILE A 192 -20.92 -0.10 2.40
CA ILE A 192 -20.85 0.48 1.04
C ILE A 192 -20.61 -0.64 0.01
N PHE A 193 -19.68 -1.57 0.28
CA PHE A 193 -19.39 -2.68 -0.63
C PHE A 193 -20.50 -3.73 -0.70
N GLU A 194 -21.30 -3.88 0.35
CA GLU A 194 -22.41 -4.84 0.37
C GLU A 194 -23.67 -4.33 -0.33
N HIS A 195 -23.98 -3.07 -0.19
CA HIS A 195 -25.33 -2.55 -0.48
C HIS A 195 -25.35 -1.54 -1.62
N ASP A 196 -24.29 -0.78 -1.82
CA ASP A 196 -24.27 0.36 -2.71
C ASP A 196 -23.48 0.11 -4.01
N ASP A 197 -23.59 1.04 -4.94
CA ASP A 197 -22.68 1.13 -6.08
C ASP A 197 -21.40 1.83 -5.63
N TYR A 198 -20.43 1.05 -5.20
CA TYR A 198 -19.16 1.53 -4.66
C TYR A 198 -18.45 2.55 -5.58
N ALA A 199 -18.68 2.48 -6.90
CA ALA A 199 -18.08 3.44 -7.84
C ALA A 199 -18.65 4.87 -7.68
N GLN A 200 -19.85 5.02 -7.14
CA GLN A 200 -20.42 6.32 -6.81
C GLN A 200 -19.93 6.86 -5.46
N HIS A 201 -19.32 6.02 -4.64
CA HIS A 201 -18.82 6.32 -3.30
C HIS A 201 -17.28 6.38 -3.24
N GLU A 202 -16.59 6.56 -4.37
CA GLU A 202 -15.12 6.52 -4.45
C GLU A 202 -14.45 7.46 -3.44
N GLU A 203 -14.87 8.73 -3.35
CA GLU A 203 -14.28 9.68 -2.41
C GLU A 203 -14.60 9.35 -0.96
N GLU A 204 -15.79 8.85 -0.67
CA GLU A 204 -16.22 8.40 0.66
C GLU A 204 -15.38 7.20 1.11
N ILE A 205 -15.17 6.21 0.25
CA ILE A 205 -14.29 5.06 0.53
C ILE A 205 -12.86 5.52 0.81
N LEU A 206 -12.32 6.43 -0.02
CA LEU A 206 -10.99 7.02 0.21
C LEU A 206 -10.94 7.72 1.58
N GLU A 207 -11.94 8.51 1.94
CA GLU A 207 -12.01 9.22 3.22
C GLU A 207 -12.02 8.27 4.43
N HIS A 208 -12.84 7.21 4.39
CA HIS A 208 -12.87 6.17 5.43
C HIS A 208 -11.50 5.53 5.61
N CYS A 209 -10.90 5.03 4.51
CA CYS A 209 -9.59 4.38 4.56
C CYS A 209 -8.49 5.31 5.09
N LEU A 210 -8.44 6.56 4.63
CA LEU A 210 -7.47 7.55 5.08
C LEU A 210 -7.60 7.84 6.58
N ASN A 211 -8.82 7.95 7.11
CA ASN A 211 -9.07 8.16 8.53
C ASN A 211 -8.68 6.94 9.37
N ILE A 212 -9.01 5.73 8.92
CA ILE A 212 -8.58 4.48 9.56
C ILE A 212 -7.06 4.42 9.59
N LYS A 213 -6.42 4.57 8.44
CA LYS A 213 -4.96 4.47 8.29
C LYS A 213 -4.25 5.50 9.16
N LYS A 214 -4.70 6.77 9.10
CA LYS A 214 -4.20 7.85 9.97
C LYS A 214 -4.29 7.45 11.44
N GLY A 215 -5.48 7.08 11.91
CA GLY A 215 -5.70 6.73 13.33
C GLY A 215 -4.79 5.61 13.81
N VAL A 216 -4.64 4.56 13.01
CA VAL A 216 -3.77 3.41 13.33
C VAL A 216 -2.29 3.83 13.35
N VAL A 217 -1.83 4.62 12.38
CA VAL A 217 -0.44 5.09 12.29
C VAL A 217 -0.10 6.01 13.47
N GLU A 218 -1.00 6.91 13.87
CA GLU A 218 -0.79 7.82 15.00
C GLU A 218 -0.65 7.06 16.34
N ARG A 219 -1.41 5.97 16.53
CA ARG A 219 -1.34 5.14 17.74
C ARG A 219 -0.19 4.14 17.74
N ASP A 220 0.21 3.66 16.55
CA ASP A 220 1.27 2.64 16.41
C ASP A 220 2.11 2.86 15.13
N GLU A 221 2.95 3.88 15.14
CA GLU A 221 3.80 4.25 13.99
C GLU A 221 4.66 3.08 13.49
N ARG A 222 5.17 2.23 14.41
CA ARG A 222 6.17 1.19 14.11
C ARG A 222 5.63 -0.24 14.02
N GLU A 223 4.29 -0.41 14.01
CA GLU A 223 3.64 -1.73 13.89
C GLU A 223 4.04 -2.73 14.98
N THR A 224 4.11 -2.26 16.20
CA THR A 224 4.39 -3.11 17.36
C THR A 224 3.13 -3.69 18.00
N GLY A 225 1.98 -3.10 17.75
CA GLY A 225 0.69 -3.43 18.35
C GLY A 225 -0.48 -3.36 17.36
N GLU A 226 -1.35 -2.35 17.51
CA GLU A 226 -2.62 -2.19 16.79
C GLU A 226 -2.45 -2.15 15.26
N ARG A 227 -1.38 -1.54 14.75
CA ARG A 227 -1.13 -1.47 13.30
C ARG A 227 -1.04 -2.85 12.64
N LYS A 228 -0.77 -3.91 13.40
CA LYS A 228 -0.83 -5.29 12.90
C LYS A 228 -2.22 -5.71 12.43
N LEU A 229 -3.29 -5.06 12.90
CA LEU A 229 -4.66 -5.33 12.46
C LEU A 229 -4.85 -5.05 10.96
N LEU A 230 -4.06 -4.14 10.37
CA LEU A 230 -4.04 -3.91 8.93
C LEU A 230 -3.55 -5.12 8.13
N ASN A 231 -3.00 -6.15 8.77
CA ASN A 231 -2.56 -7.38 8.12
C ASN A 231 -3.64 -8.48 8.11
N PHE A 232 -4.93 -8.16 8.28
CA PHE A 232 -6.00 -9.13 8.10
C PHE A 232 -5.94 -9.75 6.70
N GLY A 233 -6.01 -11.08 6.61
CA GLY A 233 -5.82 -11.81 5.35
C GLY A 233 -4.37 -11.95 4.86
N HIS A 234 -3.44 -11.12 5.31
CA HIS A 234 -2.07 -11.06 4.77
C HIS A 234 -1.23 -12.30 5.06
N THR A 235 -1.48 -13.02 6.15
CA THR A 235 -0.69 -14.24 6.47
C THR A 235 -0.81 -15.30 5.37
N TYR A 236 -2.03 -15.54 4.87
CA TYR A 236 -2.25 -16.41 3.71
C TYR A 236 -1.97 -15.66 2.40
N GLY A 237 -2.38 -14.40 2.31
CA GLY A 237 -2.22 -13.58 1.12
C GLY A 237 -0.77 -13.49 0.65
N HIS A 238 0.18 -13.19 1.53
CA HIS A 238 1.61 -13.17 1.20
C HIS A 238 2.16 -14.53 0.77
N ALA A 239 1.67 -15.61 1.40
CA ALA A 239 2.05 -16.95 1.00
C ALA A 239 1.54 -17.30 -0.41
N TYR A 240 0.29 -16.92 -0.75
CA TYR A 240 -0.25 -17.06 -2.10
C TYR A 240 0.52 -16.21 -3.11
N GLU A 241 0.80 -14.95 -2.77
CA GLU A 241 1.58 -14.04 -3.63
C GLU A 241 2.97 -14.61 -3.94
N THR A 242 3.63 -15.16 -2.93
CA THR A 242 4.94 -15.81 -3.09
C THR A 242 4.84 -17.10 -3.90
N TYR A 243 3.80 -17.92 -3.68
CA TYR A 243 3.58 -19.19 -4.38
C TYR A 243 3.38 -19.00 -5.89
N TYR A 244 2.54 -18.03 -6.27
CA TYR A 244 2.24 -17.76 -7.69
C TYR A 244 3.27 -16.84 -8.36
N GLY A 245 4.10 -16.16 -7.59
CA GLY A 245 5.13 -15.24 -8.09
C GLY A 245 4.57 -13.98 -8.75
N LEU A 246 5.45 -13.21 -9.37
CA LEU A 246 5.14 -11.87 -9.92
C LEU A 246 4.13 -11.87 -11.10
N GLN A 247 3.89 -13.01 -11.74
CA GLN A 247 3.01 -13.13 -12.91
C GLN A 247 1.65 -13.74 -12.59
N GLY A 248 1.39 -14.07 -11.33
CA GLY A 248 0.17 -14.72 -10.90
C GLY A 248 -0.93 -13.72 -10.50
N TYR A 249 -1.32 -13.81 -9.24
CA TYR A 249 -2.30 -12.91 -8.64
C TYR A 249 -1.64 -11.61 -8.16
N LEU A 250 -2.42 -10.53 -8.18
CA LEU A 250 -2.02 -9.26 -7.59
C LEU A 250 -2.17 -9.30 -6.06
N HIS A 251 -1.51 -8.37 -5.37
CA HIS A 251 -1.50 -8.31 -3.91
C HIS A 251 -2.89 -8.33 -3.27
N GLY A 252 -3.80 -7.44 -3.67
CA GLY A 252 -5.16 -7.40 -3.13
C GLY A 252 -6.00 -8.63 -3.50
N GLU A 253 -5.76 -9.26 -4.67
CA GLU A 253 -6.36 -10.54 -5.02
C GLU A 253 -5.93 -11.63 -4.03
N CYS A 254 -4.64 -11.67 -3.68
CA CYS A 254 -4.11 -12.59 -2.68
C CYS A 254 -4.62 -12.29 -1.27
N VAL A 255 -4.75 -11.02 -0.89
CA VAL A 255 -5.31 -10.61 0.39
C VAL A 255 -6.79 -10.98 0.48
N GLY A 256 -7.58 -10.81 -0.59
CA GLY A 256 -8.97 -11.25 -0.66
C GLY A 256 -9.12 -12.76 -0.38
N MET A 257 -8.36 -13.58 -1.09
CA MET A 257 -8.32 -15.03 -0.84
C MET A 257 -7.82 -15.36 0.57
N GLY A 258 -6.87 -14.61 1.09
CA GLY A 258 -6.35 -14.77 2.44
C GLY A 258 -7.40 -14.45 3.51
N MET A 259 -8.21 -13.42 3.32
CA MET A 259 -9.36 -13.11 4.20
C MET A 259 -10.38 -14.25 4.19
N MET A 260 -10.72 -14.78 3.00
CA MET A 260 -11.59 -15.95 2.87
C MET A 260 -11.06 -17.17 3.60
N SER A 261 -9.74 -17.40 3.55
CA SER A 261 -9.10 -18.55 4.19
C SER A 261 -9.08 -18.46 5.72
N ILE A 262 -9.00 -17.25 6.28
CA ILE A 262 -8.78 -17.05 7.73
C ILE A 262 -10.06 -16.84 8.52
N LEU A 263 -11.15 -16.34 7.93
CA LEU A 263 -12.42 -16.10 8.60
C LEU A 263 -12.99 -17.38 9.24
N ASN A 264 -13.43 -17.27 10.52
CA ASN A 264 -14.07 -18.36 11.24
C ASN A 264 -15.59 -18.36 11.05
N SER A 265 -16.23 -17.19 11.03
CA SER A 265 -17.68 -17.06 10.91
C SER A 265 -18.15 -17.43 9.49
N PRO A 266 -19.00 -18.48 9.31
CA PRO A 266 -19.57 -18.81 8.01
C PRO A 266 -20.43 -17.69 7.44
N GLU A 267 -21.11 -16.93 8.30
CA GLU A 267 -21.93 -15.79 7.89
C GLU A 267 -21.08 -14.68 7.30
N LEU A 268 -20.03 -14.26 8.01
CA LEU A 268 -19.09 -13.24 7.50
C LEU A 268 -18.37 -13.71 6.25
N LYS A 269 -18.01 -15.00 6.18
CA LYS A 269 -17.39 -15.58 4.98
C LYS A 269 -18.31 -15.47 3.77
N GLN A 270 -19.61 -15.75 3.93
CA GLN A 270 -20.58 -15.63 2.85
C GLN A 270 -20.79 -14.15 2.43
N ARG A 271 -20.78 -13.22 3.38
CA ARG A 271 -20.89 -11.77 3.10
C ARG A 271 -19.67 -11.29 2.32
N LEU A 272 -18.46 -11.62 2.80
CA LEU A 272 -17.21 -11.28 2.13
C LEU A 272 -17.12 -11.89 0.72
N GLU A 273 -17.51 -13.16 0.55
CA GLU A 273 -17.52 -13.82 -0.76
C GLU A 273 -18.34 -13.04 -1.79
N LYS A 274 -19.54 -12.60 -1.41
CA LYS A 274 -20.42 -11.79 -2.29
C LYS A 274 -19.76 -10.47 -2.67
N VAL A 275 -19.10 -9.80 -1.71
CA VAL A 275 -18.37 -8.54 -1.96
C VAL A 275 -17.21 -8.77 -2.90
N LEU A 276 -16.37 -9.79 -2.66
CA LEU A 276 -15.22 -10.08 -3.53
C LEU A 276 -15.63 -10.43 -4.96
N ILE A 277 -16.68 -11.26 -5.13
CA ILE A 277 -17.24 -11.58 -6.45
C ILE A 277 -17.72 -10.32 -7.17
N ARG A 278 -18.45 -9.44 -6.47
CA ARG A 278 -18.92 -8.16 -7.01
C ARG A 278 -17.75 -7.27 -7.46
N LEU A 279 -16.65 -7.28 -6.75
CA LEU A 279 -15.41 -6.60 -7.08
C LEU A 279 -14.54 -7.35 -8.11
N GLN A 280 -15.04 -8.45 -8.69
CA GLN A 280 -14.29 -9.28 -9.64
C GLN A 280 -12.94 -9.79 -9.06
N LEU A 281 -12.88 -9.98 -7.75
CA LEU A 281 -11.74 -10.52 -7.04
C LEU A 281 -11.89 -12.03 -6.83
N PRO A 282 -10.79 -12.81 -6.88
CA PRO A 282 -10.84 -14.23 -6.61
C PRO A 282 -11.16 -14.50 -5.14
N VAL A 283 -11.94 -15.55 -4.90
CA VAL A 283 -12.34 -15.99 -3.55
C VAL A 283 -11.56 -17.22 -3.07
N SER A 284 -10.88 -17.92 -3.97
CA SER A 284 -10.07 -19.09 -3.69
C SER A 284 -9.00 -19.30 -4.77
N CYS A 285 -8.04 -20.19 -4.50
CA CYS A 285 -7.04 -20.61 -5.46
C CYS A 285 -6.73 -22.11 -5.31
N ASP A 286 -6.00 -22.66 -6.28
CA ASP A 286 -5.58 -24.05 -6.33
C ASP A 286 -4.14 -24.30 -5.80
N ALA A 287 -3.64 -23.40 -4.94
CA ALA A 287 -2.30 -23.49 -4.37
C ALA A 287 -2.10 -24.77 -3.55
N ASP A 288 -0.92 -25.38 -3.70
CA ASP A 288 -0.51 -26.53 -2.88
C ASP A 288 -0.41 -26.12 -1.40
N LYS A 289 -1.28 -26.70 -0.58
CA LYS A 289 -1.45 -26.33 0.83
C LYS A 289 -0.19 -26.57 1.68
N ASP A 290 0.61 -27.58 1.34
CA ASP A 290 1.86 -27.86 2.05
C ASP A 290 2.92 -26.82 1.75
N LYS A 291 3.03 -26.40 0.48
CA LYS A 291 3.94 -25.34 0.07
C LYS A 291 3.53 -23.97 0.64
N VAL A 292 2.23 -23.67 0.64
CA VAL A 292 1.71 -22.44 1.27
C VAL A 292 2.08 -22.41 2.75
N LEU A 293 1.90 -23.51 3.47
CA LEU A 293 2.27 -23.59 4.89
C LEU A 293 3.79 -23.43 5.11
N GLU A 294 4.61 -23.98 4.23
CA GLU A 294 6.07 -23.80 4.26
C GLU A 294 6.46 -22.32 4.07
N LEU A 295 5.84 -21.63 3.10
CA LEU A 295 6.06 -20.21 2.87
C LEU A 295 5.65 -19.38 4.08
N MET A 296 4.53 -19.70 4.74
CA MET A 296 4.10 -19.02 5.96
C MET A 296 5.09 -19.19 7.12
N LYS A 297 5.75 -20.34 7.24
CA LYS A 297 6.77 -20.59 8.27
C LYS A 297 8.04 -19.76 8.05
N ASN A 298 8.35 -19.45 6.81
CA ASN A 298 9.51 -18.65 6.43
C ASN A 298 9.26 -17.13 6.54
N ASP A 299 8.01 -16.69 6.78
CA ASP A 299 7.70 -15.28 7.02
C ASP A 299 8.32 -14.82 8.34
N LYS A 300 8.94 -13.63 8.33
CA LYS A 300 9.63 -12.98 9.46
C LYS A 300 8.74 -12.76 10.70
N LYS A 301 7.42 -12.86 10.56
CA LYS A 301 6.44 -12.70 11.64
C LYS A 301 6.24 -13.97 12.47
N ALA A 302 6.81 -15.11 12.04
CA ALA A 302 6.70 -16.37 12.74
C ALA A 302 7.66 -16.42 13.94
N ASN A 303 7.14 -16.66 15.13
CA ASN A 303 7.89 -17.23 16.24
C ASN A 303 8.06 -18.74 15.97
N HIS A 304 9.04 -19.41 16.61
CA HIS A 304 9.38 -20.82 16.32
C HIS A 304 8.21 -21.77 16.13
N ASP A 305 7.05 -21.57 16.81
CA ASP A 305 5.90 -22.49 16.78
C ASP A 305 4.54 -21.82 16.47
N SER A 306 4.50 -20.50 16.32
CA SER A 306 3.23 -19.76 16.12
C SER A 306 3.42 -18.46 15.35
N VAL A 307 2.32 -17.96 14.80
CA VAL A 307 2.26 -16.65 14.15
C VAL A 307 1.09 -15.85 14.70
N THR A 308 1.30 -14.54 14.87
CA THR A 308 0.21 -13.61 15.21
C THR A 308 -0.60 -13.34 13.96
N ILE A 309 -1.89 -13.61 14.02
CA ILE A 309 -2.86 -13.38 12.96
C ILE A 309 -3.91 -12.37 13.40
N VAL A 310 -4.59 -11.78 12.43
CA VAL A 310 -5.78 -10.97 12.66
C VAL A 310 -7.03 -11.82 12.49
N GLN A 311 -7.99 -11.65 13.37
CA GLN A 311 -9.32 -12.26 13.30
C GLN A 311 -10.40 -11.21 13.34
N VAL A 312 -11.56 -11.56 12.76
CA VAL A 312 -12.78 -10.75 12.76
C VAL A 312 -13.96 -11.66 13.02
N ASP A 313 -14.62 -11.49 14.16
CA ASP A 313 -15.88 -12.18 14.49
C ASP A 313 -17.09 -11.26 14.31
N GLU A 314 -16.88 -9.96 14.37
CA GLU A 314 -17.87 -8.89 14.14
C GLU A 314 -17.22 -7.82 13.26
N ILE A 315 -17.95 -7.33 12.24
CA ILE A 315 -17.44 -6.30 11.32
C ILE A 315 -17.06 -5.05 12.09
N GLY A 316 -15.92 -4.45 11.71
CA GLY A 316 -15.37 -3.28 12.37
C GLY A 316 -14.60 -3.58 13.67
N LYS A 317 -14.49 -4.85 14.08
CA LYS A 317 -13.88 -5.25 15.36
C LYS A 317 -12.80 -6.33 15.18
N GLY A 318 -11.73 -5.96 14.48
CA GLY A 318 -10.57 -6.83 14.34
C GLY A 318 -9.80 -7.00 15.65
N TYR A 319 -9.23 -8.19 15.85
CA TYR A 319 -8.37 -8.48 17.01
C TYR A 319 -7.20 -9.40 16.64
N LEU A 320 -6.16 -9.41 17.47
CA LEU A 320 -4.98 -10.24 17.30
C LEU A 320 -5.10 -11.55 18.07
N GLU A 321 -4.77 -12.67 17.42
CA GLU A 321 -4.72 -14.00 18.02
C GLU A 321 -3.43 -14.72 17.59
N ASN A 322 -2.84 -15.51 18.48
CA ASN A 322 -1.69 -16.35 18.14
C ASN A 322 -2.16 -17.76 17.75
N TRP A 323 -1.84 -18.17 16.52
CA TRP A 323 -2.15 -19.49 16.00
C TRP A 323 -0.91 -20.34 15.81
N SER A 324 -1.00 -21.62 16.19
CA SER A 324 0.00 -22.61 15.84
C SER A 324 -0.06 -22.91 14.34
N PHE A 325 1.06 -23.36 13.76
CA PHE A 325 1.07 -23.81 12.36
C PHE A 325 0.13 -24.99 12.11
N LYS A 326 -0.17 -25.80 13.14
CA LYS A 326 -1.19 -26.84 13.06
C LYS A 326 -2.59 -26.25 12.82
N LYS A 327 -2.98 -25.21 13.57
CA LYS A 327 -4.27 -24.53 13.39
C LYS A 327 -4.37 -23.86 12.01
N LEU A 328 -3.27 -23.24 11.53
CA LEU A 328 -3.21 -22.70 10.18
C LEU A 328 -3.40 -23.75 9.10
N ARG A 329 -2.79 -24.95 9.26
CA ARG A 329 -2.97 -26.07 8.33
C ARG A 329 -4.41 -26.55 8.30
N GLU A 330 -5.02 -26.76 9.46
CA GLU A 330 -6.42 -27.15 9.58
C GLU A 330 -7.35 -26.17 8.85
N LYS A 331 -7.06 -24.88 8.93
CA LYS A 331 -7.81 -23.84 8.20
C LYS A 331 -7.65 -23.98 6.69
N LEU A 332 -6.43 -24.20 6.18
CA LEU A 332 -6.20 -24.41 4.75
C LEU A 332 -6.96 -25.64 4.22
N ASP A 333 -7.15 -26.66 5.02
CA ASP A 333 -7.86 -27.88 4.59
C ASP A 333 -9.35 -27.63 4.39
N HIS A 334 -9.91 -26.59 5.03
CA HIS A 334 -11.32 -26.19 4.96
C HIS A 334 -11.56 -24.89 4.17
N ALA A 335 -10.53 -24.30 3.58
CA ALA A 335 -10.57 -23.05 2.79
C ALA A 335 -11.04 -23.28 1.34
#